data_46a5455d57b30c4ac0671e414f6c80ef
#
_entry.id   46a5455d57b30c4ac0671e414f6c80ef
#
_cell.length_a   1.000
_cell.length_b   1.000
_cell.length_c   1.000
_cell.angle_alpha   90.00
_cell.angle_beta   90.00
_cell.angle_gamma   90.00
#
_symmetry.space_group_name_H-M   'P 1'
#
loop_
_entity.id
_entity.type
_entity.pdbx_description
1 polymer ?
#
loop_
_entity_poly.entity_id
_entity_poly.type
_entity_poly.pdbx_seq_one_letter_code
_entity_poly.pdbx_strand_id
1 'polypeptide(L)'
;MSSFLKSLILGCFFLALTQTARIKAAPPGLLEGQLKIILSREVDLADGTPAPVSAETYTQYPLVVLSQDRKTEVTRVTADGNGNYRVELVPGDYVLDVQRRPRGRVRATPRPFRVVSGQTVRVDMDVDTGIR
;
A
#
# COMPACT_ATOMS: atom_id res chain seq x y z
N MET A 1 3.30 -57.72 19.12
CA MET A 1 4.52 -57.02 18.68
C MET A 1 4.31 -56.17 17.43
N SER A 2 3.54 -56.59 16.46
CA SER A 2 3.30 -55.79 15.28
C SER A 2 2.53 -54.48 15.55
N SER A 3 1.74 -54.43 16.61
CA SER A 3 0.98 -53.22 16.97
C SER A 3 1.88 -52.10 17.48
N PHE A 4 3.02 -52.39 18.04
CA PHE A 4 3.97 -51.38 18.48
C PHE A 4 4.60 -50.63 17.33
N LEU A 5 4.96 -51.30 16.29
CA LEU A 5 5.56 -50.73 15.12
C LEU A 5 4.59 -49.79 14.39
N LYS A 6 3.33 -50.15 14.33
CA LYS A 6 2.30 -49.32 13.70
C LYS A 6 2.09 -48.01 14.44
N SER A 7 2.12 -48.05 15.78
CA SER A 7 1.96 -46.83 16.57
C SER A 7 3.12 -45.86 16.39
N LEU A 8 4.34 -46.40 16.29
CA LEU A 8 5.52 -45.58 16.07
C LEU A 8 5.51 -44.86 14.72
N ILE A 9 5.11 -45.57 13.68
CA ILE A 9 5.04 -45.00 12.32
C ILE A 9 4.00 -43.89 12.27
N LEU A 10 2.89 -44.07 12.93
CA LEU A 10 1.84 -43.06 12.97
C LEU A 10 2.29 -41.77 13.66
N GLY A 11 3.07 -41.88 14.72
CA GLY A 11 3.59 -40.72 15.43
C GLY A 11 4.57 -39.91 14.59
N CYS A 12 5.43 -40.57 13.86
CA CYS A 12 6.39 -39.89 12.97
C CYS A 12 5.70 -39.14 11.86
N PHE A 13 4.67 -39.71 11.30
CA PHE A 13 3.90 -39.07 10.23
C PHE A 13 3.21 -37.77 10.69
N PHE A 14 2.68 -37.81 11.90
CA PHE A 14 2.02 -36.64 12.48
C PHE A 14 2.99 -35.48 12.70
N LEU A 15 4.20 -35.77 13.13
CA LEU A 15 5.24 -34.74 13.30
C LEU A 15 5.64 -34.08 12.01
N ALA A 16 5.71 -34.80 10.91
CA ALA A 16 6.07 -34.27 9.62
C ALA A 16 5.03 -33.25 9.14
N LEU A 17 3.76 -33.52 9.35
CA LEU A 17 2.68 -32.58 8.99
C LEU A 17 2.75 -31.26 9.78
N THR A 18 3.10 -31.35 11.06
CA THR A 18 3.20 -30.17 11.90
C THR A 18 4.34 -29.26 11.45
N GLN A 19 5.44 -29.82 11.00
CA GLN A 19 6.57 -29.04 10.51
C GLN A 19 6.23 -28.31 9.20
N THR A 20 5.49 -28.95 8.33
CA THR A 20 5.11 -28.34 7.06
C THR A 20 4.23 -27.10 7.25
N ALA A 21 3.40 -27.09 8.29
CA ALA A 21 2.52 -25.97 8.59
C ALA A 21 3.26 -24.71 9.06
N ARG A 22 4.53 -24.82 9.42
CA ARG A 22 5.32 -23.68 9.88
C ARG A 22 6.00 -22.90 8.76
N ILE A 23 5.99 -23.41 7.55
CA ILE A 23 6.54 -22.71 6.41
C ILE A 23 5.54 -21.62 6.03
N LYS A 24 5.80 -20.41 6.50
CA LYS A 24 4.95 -19.26 6.22
C LYS A 24 5.63 -18.35 5.23
N ALA A 25 4.82 -17.51 4.60
CA ALA A 25 5.32 -16.44 3.77
C ALA A 25 6.23 -15.52 4.59
N ALA A 26 7.14 -14.84 3.92
CA ALA A 26 8.02 -13.89 4.55
C ALA A 26 7.21 -12.78 5.25
N PRO A 27 7.77 -12.15 6.30
CA PRO A 27 7.09 -11.02 6.94
C PRO A 27 6.75 -9.91 5.95
N PRO A 28 5.67 -9.18 6.16
CA PRO A 28 5.32 -8.08 5.27
C PRO A 28 6.35 -6.96 5.32
N GLY A 29 6.42 -6.21 4.25
CA GLY A 29 7.10 -4.93 4.25
C GLY A 29 6.12 -3.81 4.49
N LEU A 30 6.63 -2.58 4.54
CA LEU A 30 5.85 -1.40 4.81
C LEU A 30 6.05 -0.38 3.71
N LEU A 31 4.93 0.10 3.16
CA LEU A 31 4.93 1.27 2.28
C LEU A 31 4.53 2.48 3.10
N GLU A 32 5.32 3.55 3.02
CA GLU A 32 4.95 4.83 3.60
C GLU A 32 5.32 5.97 2.66
N GLY A 33 4.68 7.11 2.85
CA GLY A 33 4.98 8.27 2.04
C GLY A 33 4.07 9.42 2.37
N GLN A 34 4.16 10.44 1.54
CA GLN A 34 3.37 11.65 1.69
C GLN A 34 2.67 11.98 0.38
N LEU A 35 1.38 12.26 0.48
CA LEU A 35 0.56 12.72 -0.63
C LEU A 35 0.57 14.24 -0.64
N LYS A 36 0.96 14.81 -1.76
CA LYS A 36 0.89 16.25 -1.98
C LYS A 36 -0.20 16.54 -3.00
N ILE A 37 -1.14 17.36 -2.62
CA ILE A 37 -2.24 17.76 -3.51
C ILE A 37 -1.96 19.17 -3.99
N ILE A 38 -1.84 19.31 -5.31
CA ILE A 38 -1.56 20.58 -5.95
C ILE A 38 -2.87 21.14 -6.44
N LEU A 39 -3.27 22.25 -5.88
CA LEU A 39 -4.45 23.01 -6.32
C LEU A 39 -3.96 24.07 -7.28
N SER A 40 -4.37 23.99 -8.54
CA SER A 40 -3.88 24.93 -9.55
C SER A 40 -4.44 26.33 -9.35
N ARG A 41 -5.46 26.49 -8.56
CA ARG A 41 -5.95 27.79 -8.16
C ARG A 41 -5.46 28.05 -6.75
N GLU A 42 -4.38 28.75 -6.66
CA GLU A 42 -3.84 29.10 -5.35
C GLU A 42 -4.76 30.14 -4.71
N VAL A 43 -5.37 29.73 -3.60
CA VAL A 43 -6.00 30.70 -2.71
C VAL A 43 -4.90 31.13 -1.75
N ASP A 44 -4.22 32.21 -2.13
CA ASP A 44 -3.17 32.72 -1.29
C ASP A 44 -3.77 33.37 -0.04
N LEU A 45 -3.17 33.05 1.10
CA LEU A 45 -3.44 33.80 2.30
C LEU A 45 -2.91 35.23 2.15
N ALA A 46 -3.39 36.14 2.99
CA ALA A 46 -3.04 37.55 2.91
C ALA A 46 -1.53 37.80 2.96
N ASP A 47 -0.75 36.89 3.50
CA ASP A 47 0.71 36.99 3.59
C ASP A 47 1.43 36.31 2.43
N GLY A 48 0.68 35.81 1.43
CA GLY A 48 1.25 35.09 0.29
C GLY A 48 1.54 33.62 0.54
N THR A 49 1.17 33.09 1.68
CA THR A 49 1.35 31.66 1.99
C THR A 49 0.24 30.84 1.34
N PRO A 50 0.55 29.71 0.65
CA PRO A 50 -0.50 28.86 0.12
C PRO A 50 -1.42 28.35 1.21
N ALA A 51 -2.72 28.28 0.95
CA ALA A 51 -3.67 27.73 1.90
C ALA A 51 -3.39 26.25 2.14
N PRO A 52 -3.43 25.79 3.41
CA PRO A 52 -3.21 24.39 3.69
C PRO A 52 -4.34 23.52 3.14
N VAL A 53 -3.99 22.32 2.71
CA VAL A 53 -4.96 21.33 2.24
C VAL A 53 -5.71 20.77 3.45
N SER A 54 -7.02 20.74 3.38
CA SER A 54 -7.84 20.21 4.47
C SER A 54 -7.74 18.68 4.52
N ALA A 55 -7.97 18.12 5.70
CA ALA A 55 -8.01 16.67 5.87
C ALA A 55 -9.05 16.01 4.96
N GLU A 56 -10.18 16.68 4.74
CA GLU A 56 -11.23 16.16 3.86
C GLU A 56 -10.78 16.04 2.41
N THR A 57 -9.92 16.93 1.97
CA THR A 57 -9.40 16.88 0.61
C THR A 57 -8.60 15.60 0.37
N TYR A 58 -7.81 15.17 1.34
CA TYR A 58 -7.06 13.92 1.22
C TYR A 58 -7.97 12.71 1.07
N THR A 59 -9.13 12.71 1.71
CA THR A 59 -10.08 11.60 1.59
C THR A 59 -10.70 11.49 0.21
N GLN A 60 -10.68 12.56 -0.56
CA GLN A 60 -11.20 12.57 -1.92
C GLN A 60 -10.25 11.95 -2.94
N TYR A 61 -8.99 11.76 -2.57
CA TYR A 61 -7.96 11.22 -3.45
C TYR A 61 -7.31 9.99 -2.80
N PRO A 62 -8.05 8.89 -2.64
CA PRO A 62 -7.46 7.67 -2.08
C PRO A 62 -6.36 7.16 -2.98
N LEU A 63 -5.32 6.61 -2.35
CA LEU A 63 -4.23 5.97 -3.04
C LEU A 63 -4.59 4.52 -3.29
N VAL A 64 -4.24 4.00 -4.45
CA VAL A 64 -4.46 2.60 -4.81
C VAL A 64 -3.12 1.94 -5.05
N VAL A 65 -2.96 0.76 -4.47
CA VAL A 65 -1.80 -0.09 -4.73
C VAL A 65 -2.23 -1.13 -5.75
N LEU A 66 -1.58 -1.13 -6.90
CA LEU A 66 -1.90 -2.01 -8.00
C LEU A 66 -0.85 -3.09 -8.14
N SER A 67 -1.22 -4.20 -8.74
CA SER A 67 -0.25 -5.20 -9.17
C SER A 67 0.71 -4.59 -10.20
N GLN A 68 1.84 -5.26 -10.43
CA GLN A 68 2.87 -4.76 -11.32
C GLN A 68 2.33 -4.49 -12.73
N ASP A 69 1.38 -5.29 -13.20
CA ASP A 69 0.75 -5.11 -14.50
C ASP A 69 -0.38 -4.08 -14.50
N ARG A 70 -0.69 -3.49 -13.34
CA ARG A 70 -1.75 -2.48 -13.14
C ARG A 70 -3.16 -2.98 -13.37
N LYS A 71 -3.36 -4.28 -13.48
CA LYS A 71 -4.67 -4.86 -13.76
C LYS A 71 -5.50 -5.14 -12.51
N THR A 72 -4.84 -5.31 -11.36
CA THR A 72 -5.50 -5.69 -10.13
C THR A 72 -5.22 -4.66 -9.04
N GLU A 73 -6.27 -4.18 -8.38
CA GLU A 73 -6.12 -3.39 -7.18
C GLU A 73 -5.83 -4.32 -6.01
N VAL A 74 -4.64 -4.17 -5.42
CA VAL A 74 -4.22 -4.99 -4.29
C VAL A 74 -4.82 -4.46 -2.99
N THR A 75 -4.71 -3.15 -2.79
CA THR A 75 -5.27 -2.49 -1.62
C THR A 75 -5.43 -1.00 -1.87
N ARG A 76 -6.05 -0.33 -0.93
CA ARG A 76 -6.32 1.09 -1.01
C ARG A 76 -5.99 1.73 0.33
N VAL A 77 -5.41 2.93 0.30
CA VAL A 77 -5.05 3.65 1.51
C VAL A 77 -5.42 5.12 1.34
N THR A 78 -5.88 5.73 2.42
CA THR A 78 -6.22 7.14 2.46
C THR A 78 -5.19 7.85 3.32
N ALA A 79 -4.65 8.96 2.81
CA ALA A 79 -3.73 9.78 3.57
C ALA A 79 -4.44 10.45 4.75
N ASP A 80 -3.71 10.69 5.82
CA ASP A 80 -4.22 11.39 6.99
C ASP A 80 -4.31 12.91 6.74
N GLY A 81 -4.66 13.66 7.77
CA GLY A 81 -4.81 15.11 7.66
C GLY A 81 -3.54 15.86 7.32
N ASN A 82 -2.38 15.22 7.45
CA ASN A 82 -1.08 15.77 7.09
C ASN A 82 -0.58 15.27 5.73
N GLY A 83 -1.37 14.43 5.07
CA GLY A 83 -0.99 13.84 3.80
C GLY A 83 -0.13 12.59 3.92
N ASN A 84 0.08 12.09 5.12
CA ASN A 84 0.89 10.90 5.33
C ASN A 84 0.07 9.63 5.14
N TYR A 85 0.66 8.60 4.56
CA TYR A 85 0.02 7.30 4.40
C TYR A 85 1.00 6.18 4.71
N ARG A 86 0.44 5.05 5.11
CA ARG A 86 1.20 3.89 5.52
C ARG A 86 0.37 2.63 5.35
N VAL A 87 0.95 1.60 4.76
CA VAL A 87 0.26 0.34 4.55
C VAL A 87 1.24 -0.81 4.51
N GLU A 88 0.87 -1.93 5.12
CA GLU A 88 1.64 -3.16 5.06
C GLU A 88 1.31 -3.91 3.78
N LEU A 89 2.34 -4.44 3.13
CA LEU A 89 2.20 -5.19 1.88
C LEU A 89 3.07 -6.44 1.92
N VAL A 90 2.56 -7.49 1.28
CA VAL A 90 3.35 -8.69 1.02
C VAL A 90 4.53 -8.32 0.13
N PRO A 91 5.73 -8.86 0.35
CA PRO A 91 6.87 -8.57 -0.54
C PRO A 91 6.56 -8.83 -2.00
N GLY A 92 6.96 -7.91 -2.86
CA GLY A 92 6.70 -8.01 -4.29
C GLY A 92 6.80 -6.66 -4.98
N ASP A 93 6.48 -6.66 -6.28
CA ASP A 93 6.49 -5.47 -7.11
C ASP A 93 5.08 -4.94 -7.29
N TYR A 94 4.92 -3.63 -7.13
CA TYR A 94 3.63 -2.96 -7.16
C TYR A 94 3.73 -1.63 -7.91
N VAL A 95 2.58 -1.05 -8.16
CA VAL A 95 2.48 0.33 -8.68
C VAL A 95 1.54 1.11 -7.75
N LEU A 96 2.00 2.27 -7.31
CA LEU A 96 1.18 3.19 -6.53
C LEU A 96 0.57 4.23 -7.47
N ASP A 97 -0.73 4.41 -7.36
CA ASP A 97 -1.46 5.40 -8.15
C ASP A 97 -2.53 6.04 -7.28
N VAL A 98 -3.21 7.01 -7.81
CA VAL A 98 -4.31 7.70 -7.15
C VAL A 98 -5.60 7.31 -7.86
N GLN A 99 -6.66 7.04 -7.09
CA GLN A 99 -7.96 6.76 -7.68
C GLN A 99 -8.45 7.98 -8.45
N ARG A 100 -8.75 7.78 -9.72
CA ARG A 100 -9.22 8.85 -10.58
C ARG A 100 -10.74 8.89 -10.58
N ARG A 101 -11.28 10.09 -10.45
CA ARG A 101 -12.71 10.30 -10.59
C ARG A 101 -13.07 10.42 -12.07
N PRO A 102 -14.23 9.90 -12.50
CA PRO A 102 -14.61 9.95 -13.91
C PRO A 102 -14.68 11.35 -14.50
N ARG A 103 -14.94 12.36 -13.67
CA ARG A 103 -15.09 13.75 -14.12
C ARG A 103 -13.94 14.66 -13.69
N GLY A 104 -12.88 14.08 -13.10
CA GLY A 104 -11.79 14.88 -12.61
C GLY A 104 -10.63 14.99 -13.60
N ARG A 105 -10.05 16.17 -13.72
CA ARG A 105 -8.80 16.38 -14.44
C ARG A 105 -7.62 16.09 -13.52
N VAL A 106 -7.69 15.00 -12.78
CA VAL A 106 -6.66 14.64 -11.85
C VAL A 106 -5.48 14.05 -12.60
N ARG A 107 -4.31 14.60 -12.37
CA ARG A 107 -3.06 14.10 -12.93
C ARG A 107 -2.17 13.60 -11.80
N ALA A 108 -1.79 12.35 -11.91
CA ALA A 108 -0.83 11.75 -11.02
C ALA A 108 0.02 10.79 -11.85
N THR A 109 1.30 10.72 -11.55
CA THR A 109 2.19 9.79 -12.22
C THR A 109 2.25 8.50 -11.39
N PRO A 110 1.83 7.36 -11.94
CA PRO A 110 1.97 6.10 -11.24
C PRO A 110 3.43 5.83 -10.91
N ARG A 111 3.68 5.31 -9.70
CA ARG A 111 5.04 5.04 -9.24
C ARG A 111 5.23 3.56 -8.98
N PRO A 112 6.05 2.87 -9.77
CA PRO A 112 6.41 1.50 -9.45
C PRO A 112 7.33 1.45 -8.24
N PHE A 113 7.16 0.43 -7.41
CA PHE A 113 7.99 0.24 -6.24
C PHE A 113 8.06 -1.24 -5.89
N ARG A 114 9.07 -1.59 -5.10
CA ARG A 114 9.27 -2.95 -4.61
C ARG A 114 9.20 -2.96 -3.10
N VAL A 115 8.44 -3.91 -2.56
CA VAL A 115 8.34 -4.17 -1.13
C VAL A 115 9.25 -5.34 -0.80
N VAL A 116 10.12 -5.13 0.18
CA VAL A 116 11.03 -6.14 0.68
C VAL A 116 10.61 -6.52 2.10
N SER A 117 10.67 -7.81 2.40
CA SER A 117 10.29 -8.35 3.70
C SER A 117 11.01 -7.61 4.83
N GLY A 118 10.23 -7.17 5.82
CA GLY A 118 10.76 -6.52 7.01
C GLY A 118 11.34 -5.12 6.80
N GLN A 119 11.20 -4.56 5.60
CA GLN A 119 11.75 -3.25 5.29
C GLN A 119 10.65 -2.24 4.98
N THR A 120 10.98 -0.97 5.15
CA THR A 120 10.10 0.14 4.81
C THR A 120 10.56 0.75 3.50
N VAL A 121 9.64 0.88 2.56
CA VAL A 121 9.88 1.61 1.31
C VAL A 121 9.10 2.92 1.35
N ARG A 122 9.77 4.00 0.96
CA ARG A 122 9.13 5.31 0.92
C ARG A 122 8.82 5.69 -0.52
N VAL A 123 7.56 6.00 -0.78
CA VAL A 123 7.09 6.50 -2.07
C VAL A 123 6.18 7.67 -1.81
N ASP A 124 6.54 8.83 -2.32
CA ASP A 124 5.71 10.03 -2.24
C ASP A 124 4.92 10.20 -3.54
N MET A 125 3.73 10.77 -3.43
CA MET A 125 2.86 11.00 -4.56
C MET A 125 2.45 12.47 -4.64
N ASP A 126 2.45 12.99 -5.86
CA ASP A 126 1.91 14.31 -6.15
C ASP A 126 0.65 14.17 -7.01
N VAL A 127 -0.39 14.89 -6.64
CA VAL A 127 -1.66 14.90 -7.38
C VAL A 127 -1.95 16.32 -7.83
N ASP A 128 -2.05 16.52 -9.13
CA ASP A 128 -2.52 17.78 -9.70
C ASP A 128 -4.01 17.66 -9.96
N THR A 129 -4.79 18.46 -9.26
CA THR A 129 -6.24 18.40 -9.37
C THR A 129 -6.78 19.04 -10.63
N GLY A 130 -5.98 19.86 -11.30
CA GLY A 130 -6.41 20.55 -12.51
C GLY A 130 -7.50 21.61 -12.28
N ILE A 131 -7.75 21.98 -11.04
CA ILE A 131 -8.71 23.04 -10.72
C ILE A 131 -8.08 24.40 -11.06
N ARG A 132 -8.70 25.09 -11.99
CA ARG A 132 -8.24 26.39 -12.43
C ARG A 132 -9.30 27.47 -12.23
#